data_438fc41c2e4934534014918cb94524fd
#
_entry.id   438fc41c2e4934534014918cb94524fd
#
_cell.length_a   1.000
_cell.length_b   1.000
_cell.length_c   1.000
_cell.angle_alpha   90.00
_cell.angle_beta   90.00
_cell.angle_gamma   90.00
#
_symmetry.space_group_name_H-M   'P 1'
#
loop_
_entity.id
_entity.type
_entity.pdbx_description
1 polymer ?
#
loop_
_entity_poly.entity_id
_entity_poly.type
_entity_poly.pdbx_seq_one_letter_code
_entity_poly.pdbx_strand_id
1 'polypeptide(L)'
;DTIPALFMPNLFSAFGTFLLRQFFMSLPKELEEAAIVDGCGRFRVFGQIMLPLVKPGIVALAIFTIKFAWNDFMWPLIVNTSMEKMTLGPALSTLQGQYTTEYPMQMAGAVLAVVPLVVIFFLFQKQFIEGVAQSGIKG
;
A
#
# COMPACT_ATOMS: atom_id res chain seq x y z
N ASP A 1 19.88 10.22 2.27
CA ASP A 1 19.93 9.59 3.61
C ASP A 1 18.90 10.16 4.60
N THR A 2 17.67 10.36 4.17
CA THR A 2 16.59 10.86 5.06
C THR A 2 15.32 10.03 4.88
N ILE A 3 14.60 9.78 5.99
CA ILE A 3 13.32 9.05 5.95
C ILE A 3 12.28 9.76 5.06
N PRO A 4 12.11 11.11 5.10
CA PRO A 4 11.20 11.79 4.18
C PRO A 4 11.48 11.54 2.71
N ALA A 5 12.73 11.42 2.32
CA ALA A 5 13.08 11.17 0.92
C ALA A 5 12.62 9.79 0.41
N LEU A 6 12.43 8.82 1.31
CA LEU A 6 11.92 7.49 0.96
C LEU A 6 10.45 7.52 0.55
N PHE A 7 9.62 8.27 1.26
CA PHE A 7 8.16 8.21 1.05
C PHE A 7 7.59 9.39 0.25
N MET A 8 8.29 10.54 0.19
CA MET A 8 7.81 11.75 -0.50
C MET A 8 7.35 11.50 -1.96
N PRO A 9 8.12 10.79 -2.81
CA PRO A 9 7.70 10.54 -4.18
C PRO A 9 6.47 9.64 -4.30
N ASN A 10 6.23 8.81 -3.29
CA ASN A 10 5.15 7.83 -3.26
C ASN A 10 3.88 8.31 -2.52
N LEU A 11 3.86 9.58 -2.04
CA LEU A 11 2.69 10.16 -1.39
C LEU A 11 1.48 10.27 -2.33
N PHE A 12 1.74 10.46 -3.62
CA PHE A 12 0.69 10.55 -4.63
C PHE A 12 0.84 9.41 -5.63
N SER A 13 -0.15 8.51 -5.64
CA SER A 13 -0.19 7.38 -6.56
C SER A 13 -1.35 7.54 -7.53
N ALA A 14 -1.05 7.56 -8.84
CA ALA A 14 -2.07 7.53 -9.87
C ALA A 14 -2.98 6.29 -9.74
N PHE A 15 -2.38 5.14 -9.43
CA PHE A 15 -3.10 3.90 -9.16
C PHE A 15 -4.04 4.06 -7.95
N GLY A 16 -3.55 4.62 -6.84
CA GLY A 16 -4.35 4.83 -5.64
C GLY A 16 -5.53 5.78 -5.88
N THR A 17 -5.29 6.86 -6.60
CA THR A 17 -6.34 7.81 -6.98
C THR A 17 -7.39 7.14 -7.87
N PHE A 18 -6.96 6.38 -8.87
CA PHE A 18 -7.87 5.65 -9.76
C PHE A 18 -8.69 4.61 -8.99
N LEU A 19 -8.04 3.79 -8.17
CA LEU A 19 -8.70 2.74 -7.38
C LEU A 19 -9.78 3.33 -6.47
N LEU A 20 -9.43 4.31 -5.65
CA LEU A 20 -10.39 4.95 -4.75
C LEU A 20 -11.52 5.63 -5.51
N ARG A 21 -11.21 6.30 -6.63
CA ARG A 21 -12.24 6.90 -7.48
C ARG A 21 -13.25 5.86 -7.96
N GLN A 22 -12.83 4.66 -8.36
CA GLN A 22 -13.75 3.58 -8.77
C GLN A 22 -14.67 3.16 -7.62
N PHE A 23 -14.13 3.03 -6.40
CA PHE A 23 -14.94 2.71 -5.23
C PHE A 23 -15.96 3.80 -4.92
N PHE A 24 -15.57 5.08 -4.94
CA PHE A 24 -16.50 6.18 -4.73
C PHE A 24 -17.57 6.27 -5.81
N MET A 25 -17.22 6.01 -7.08
CA MET A 25 -18.17 6.01 -8.18
C MET A 25 -19.16 4.83 -8.16
N SER A 26 -18.86 3.76 -7.43
CA SER A 26 -19.78 2.64 -7.26
C SER A 26 -20.84 2.87 -6.18
N LEU A 27 -20.71 3.93 -5.39
CA LEU A 27 -21.69 4.26 -4.37
C LEU A 27 -22.96 4.86 -4.99
N PRO A 28 -24.15 4.48 -4.50
CA PRO A 28 -25.41 5.08 -4.91
C PRO A 28 -25.43 6.59 -4.60
N LYS A 29 -25.80 7.42 -5.56
CA LYS A 29 -25.90 8.88 -5.37
C LYS A 29 -26.98 9.27 -4.38
N GLU A 30 -27.99 8.45 -4.28
CA GLU A 30 -29.14 8.63 -3.38
C GLU A 30 -28.70 8.76 -1.91
N LEU A 31 -27.57 8.12 -1.53
CA LEU A 31 -27.03 8.24 -0.18
C LEU A 31 -26.49 9.64 0.11
N GLU A 32 -25.82 10.25 -0.87
CA GLU A 32 -25.33 11.63 -0.79
C GLU A 32 -26.50 12.62 -0.76
N GLU A 33 -27.45 12.44 -1.68
CA GLU A 33 -28.63 13.30 -1.80
C GLU A 33 -29.49 13.27 -0.52
N ALA A 34 -29.78 12.07 0.02
CA ALA A 34 -30.53 11.94 1.26
C ALA A 34 -29.84 12.64 2.44
N ALA A 35 -28.53 12.47 2.57
CA ALA A 35 -27.78 13.12 3.64
C ALA A 35 -27.76 14.65 3.52
N ILE A 36 -27.74 15.18 2.30
CA ILE A 36 -27.83 16.64 2.04
C ILE A 36 -29.23 17.16 2.41
N VAL A 37 -30.29 16.43 2.07
CA VAL A 37 -31.67 16.76 2.46
C VAL A 37 -31.82 16.78 3.99
N ASP A 38 -31.15 15.85 4.70
CA ASP A 38 -31.11 15.82 6.17
C ASP A 38 -30.22 16.94 6.78
N GLY A 39 -29.71 17.88 5.96
CA GLY A 39 -28.93 19.02 6.41
C GLY A 39 -27.46 18.73 6.68
N CYS A 40 -26.93 17.60 6.25
CA CYS A 40 -25.51 17.28 6.39
C CYS A 40 -24.66 18.13 5.42
N GLY A 41 -23.64 18.78 5.96
CA GLY A 41 -22.62 19.44 5.13
C GLY A 41 -21.75 18.42 4.38
N ARG A 42 -21.20 18.81 3.22
CA ARG A 42 -20.40 17.93 2.33
C ARG A 42 -19.25 17.19 3.02
N PHE A 43 -18.52 17.85 3.92
CA PHE A 43 -17.45 17.20 4.68
C PHE A 43 -17.96 16.11 5.62
N ARG A 44 -19.15 16.31 6.19
CA ARG A 44 -19.80 15.33 7.06
C ARG A 44 -20.30 14.14 6.24
N VAL A 45 -20.89 14.36 5.09
CA VAL A 45 -21.29 13.31 4.14
C VAL A 45 -20.07 12.47 3.75
N PHE A 46 -18.97 13.12 3.34
CA PHE A 46 -17.74 12.45 2.99
C PHE A 46 -17.18 11.59 4.14
N GLY A 47 -16.98 12.19 5.33
CA GLY A 47 -16.30 11.52 6.45
C GLY A 47 -17.14 10.48 7.17
N GLN A 48 -18.45 10.71 7.31
CA GLN A 48 -19.31 9.84 8.12
C GLN A 48 -20.13 8.84 7.31
N ILE A 49 -20.36 9.10 6.01
CA ILE A 49 -21.18 8.23 5.17
C ILE A 49 -20.33 7.57 4.09
N MET A 50 -19.68 8.35 3.24
CA MET A 50 -18.98 7.81 2.07
C MET A 50 -17.70 7.07 2.46
N LEU A 51 -16.86 7.63 3.32
CA LEU A 51 -15.57 7.05 3.71
C LEU A 51 -15.70 5.66 4.35
N PRO A 52 -16.64 5.41 5.28
CA PRO A 52 -16.88 4.07 5.81
C PRO A 52 -17.34 3.06 4.76
N LEU A 53 -18.12 3.47 3.78
CA LEU A 53 -18.63 2.60 2.71
C LEU A 53 -17.52 2.18 1.74
N VAL A 54 -16.53 3.05 1.50
CA VAL A 54 -15.35 2.71 0.66
C VAL A 54 -14.20 2.08 1.45
N LYS A 55 -14.41 1.74 2.73
CA LYS A 55 -13.40 1.10 3.57
C LYS A 55 -12.73 -0.12 2.90
N PRO A 56 -13.43 -1.03 2.20
CA PRO A 56 -12.77 -2.14 1.49
C PRO A 56 -11.76 -1.65 0.46
N GLY A 57 -12.07 -0.60 -0.28
CA GLY A 57 -11.16 0.03 -1.25
C GLY A 57 -9.92 0.64 -0.58
N ILE A 58 -10.11 1.30 0.57
CA ILE A 58 -9.00 1.87 1.35
C ILE A 58 -8.09 0.76 1.86
N VAL A 59 -8.65 -0.33 2.38
CA VAL A 59 -7.86 -1.48 2.85
C VAL A 59 -7.10 -2.12 1.69
N ALA A 60 -7.75 -2.32 0.55
CA ALA A 60 -7.08 -2.84 -0.64
C ALA A 60 -5.91 -1.93 -1.07
N LEU A 61 -6.14 -0.61 -1.14
CA LEU A 61 -5.08 0.34 -1.46
C LEU A 61 -3.93 0.28 -0.46
N ALA A 62 -4.23 0.20 0.84
CA ALA A 62 -3.21 0.08 1.88
C ALA A 62 -2.35 -1.17 1.69
N ILE A 63 -2.96 -2.33 1.39
CA ILE A 63 -2.23 -3.57 1.13
C ILE A 63 -1.30 -3.43 -0.09
N PHE A 64 -1.80 -2.87 -1.20
CA PHE A 64 -0.98 -2.65 -2.39
C PHE A 64 0.17 -1.69 -2.12
N THR A 65 -0.09 -0.61 -1.39
CA THR A 65 0.93 0.38 -1.04
C THR A 65 2.01 -0.22 -0.14
N ILE A 66 1.63 -0.99 0.89
CA ILE A 66 2.58 -1.69 1.77
C ILE A 66 3.43 -2.68 0.95
N LYS A 67 2.78 -3.50 0.11
CA LYS A 67 3.48 -4.45 -0.76
C LYS A 67 4.46 -3.74 -1.69
N PHE A 68 4.05 -2.64 -2.32
CA PHE A 68 4.89 -1.86 -3.22
C PHE A 68 6.09 -1.27 -2.47
N ALA A 69 5.84 -0.58 -1.36
CA ALA A 69 6.89 0.05 -0.56
C ALA A 69 7.87 -0.96 0.05
N TRP A 70 7.36 -2.13 0.46
CA TRP A 70 8.21 -3.20 1.01
C TRP A 70 9.15 -3.81 -0.02
N ASN A 71 8.69 -3.97 -1.26
CA ASN A 71 9.48 -4.55 -2.36
C ASN A 71 10.27 -3.50 -3.14
N ASP A 72 10.16 -2.22 -2.78
CA ASP A 72 10.93 -1.17 -3.45
C ASP A 72 12.43 -1.33 -3.14
N PHE A 73 13.19 -1.48 -4.20
CA PHE A 73 14.62 -1.68 -4.15
C PHE A 73 15.40 -0.48 -4.69
N MET A 74 14.98 0.00 -5.86
CA MET A 74 15.75 0.99 -6.61
C MET A 74 15.77 2.36 -5.94
N TRP A 75 14.61 2.82 -5.50
CA TRP A 75 14.52 4.15 -4.91
C TRP A 75 15.27 4.25 -3.57
N PRO A 76 15.08 3.32 -2.61
CA PRO A 76 15.87 3.30 -1.39
C PRO A 76 17.38 3.16 -1.63
N LEU A 77 17.80 2.41 -2.65
CA LEU A 77 19.21 2.23 -3.00
C LEU A 77 19.85 3.55 -3.47
N ILE A 78 19.09 4.39 -4.19
CA ILE A 78 19.56 5.69 -4.69
C ILE A 78 19.61 6.74 -3.58
N VAL A 79 18.57 6.74 -2.72
CA VAL A 79 18.36 7.82 -1.75
C VAL A 79 19.11 7.59 -0.45
N ASN A 80 19.25 6.32 -0.02
CA ASN A 80 19.92 5.95 1.23
C ASN A 80 21.19 5.18 0.94
N THR A 81 22.31 5.87 1.11
CA THR A 81 23.64 5.31 0.89
C THR A 81 24.30 4.77 2.16
N SER A 82 23.85 5.23 3.35
CA SER A 82 24.36 4.73 4.63
C SER A 82 23.70 3.43 5.04
N MET A 83 24.48 2.45 5.46
CA MET A 83 24.00 1.12 5.91
C MET A 83 22.93 1.19 7.01
N GLU A 84 23.04 2.16 7.91
CA GLU A 84 22.10 2.35 9.03
C GLU A 84 20.70 2.79 8.59
N LYS A 85 20.58 3.33 7.37
CA LYS A 85 19.32 3.86 6.85
C LYS A 85 18.83 3.12 5.61
N MET A 86 19.55 2.10 5.18
CA MET A 86 19.11 1.23 4.09
C MET A 86 17.86 0.44 4.48
N THR A 87 16.94 0.31 3.52
CA THR A 87 15.86 -0.65 3.65
C THR A 87 16.37 -2.09 3.46
N LEU A 88 15.59 -3.08 3.87
CA LEU A 88 16.03 -4.47 3.91
C LEU A 88 16.48 -5.00 2.53
N GLY A 89 15.78 -4.65 1.45
CA GLY A 89 16.13 -5.10 0.10
C GLY A 89 17.54 -4.68 -0.32
N PRO A 90 17.85 -3.38 -0.40
CA PRO A 90 19.20 -2.88 -0.68
C PRO A 90 20.25 -3.40 0.31
N ALA A 91 19.93 -3.47 1.61
CA ALA A 91 20.87 -3.99 2.60
C ALA A 91 21.25 -5.45 2.34
N LEU A 92 20.29 -6.30 1.94
CA LEU A 92 20.59 -7.69 1.56
C LEU A 92 21.49 -7.79 0.32
N SER A 93 21.37 -6.86 -0.62
CA SER A 93 22.23 -6.85 -1.81
C SER A 93 23.68 -6.57 -1.48
N THR A 94 23.98 -5.86 -0.39
CA THR A 94 25.35 -5.58 0.05
C THR A 94 26.07 -6.82 0.61
N LEU A 95 25.30 -7.85 1.03
CA LEU A 95 25.87 -9.14 1.46
C LEU A 95 26.40 -9.97 0.30
N GLN A 96 26.07 -9.63 -0.91
CA GLN A 96 26.65 -10.21 -2.12
C GLN A 96 27.98 -9.49 -2.41
N GLY A 97 29.05 -9.98 -1.83
CA GLY A 97 30.39 -9.48 -2.12
C GLY A 97 30.83 -9.83 -3.54
N GLN A 98 31.77 -9.05 -4.07
CA GLN A 98 32.30 -9.26 -5.43
C GLN A 98 33.03 -10.60 -5.59
N TYR A 99 33.54 -11.16 -4.50
CA TYR A 99 34.30 -12.41 -4.49
C TYR A 99 33.79 -13.47 -3.51
N THR A 100 32.99 -13.07 -2.51
CA THR A 100 32.43 -13.97 -1.50
C THR A 100 31.00 -13.57 -1.17
N THR A 101 30.10 -14.54 -1.10
CA THR A 101 28.73 -14.34 -0.70
C THR A 101 28.47 -15.07 0.60
N GLU A 102 28.02 -14.35 1.61
CA GLU A 102 27.59 -14.91 2.90
C GLU A 102 26.19 -15.56 2.78
N TYR A 103 26.14 -16.73 2.11
CA TYR A 103 24.88 -17.43 1.84
C TYR A 103 23.98 -17.65 3.06
N PRO A 104 24.50 -18.09 4.25
CA PRO A 104 23.65 -18.29 5.40
C PRO A 104 22.95 -17.01 5.86
N MET A 105 23.67 -15.89 5.88
CA MET A 105 23.14 -14.59 6.28
C MET A 105 22.15 -14.06 5.24
N GLN A 106 22.45 -14.24 3.95
CA GLN A 106 21.56 -13.85 2.87
C GLN A 106 20.25 -14.64 2.91
N MET A 107 20.29 -15.95 3.14
CA MET A 107 19.09 -16.78 3.27
C MET A 107 18.25 -16.40 4.48
N ALA A 108 18.88 -16.15 5.63
CA ALA A 108 18.20 -15.66 6.83
C ALA A 108 17.51 -14.32 6.57
N GLY A 109 18.20 -13.39 5.92
CA GLY A 109 17.64 -12.10 5.53
C GLY A 109 16.48 -12.21 4.54
N ALA A 110 16.56 -13.12 3.56
CA ALA A 110 15.48 -13.40 2.62
C ALA A 110 14.22 -13.92 3.34
N VAL A 111 14.37 -14.80 4.32
CA VAL A 111 13.25 -15.27 5.16
C VAL A 111 12.63 -14.09 5.92
N LEU A 112 13.45 -13.24 6.55
CA LEU A 112 12.96 -12.04 7.24
C LEU A 112 12.23 -11.09 6.30
N ALA A 113 12.63 -10.99 5.03
CA ALA A 113 11.96 -10.16 4.03
C ALA A 113 10.58 -10.72 3.62
N VAL A 114 10.41 -12.03 3.60
CA VAL A 114 9.15 -12.66 3.19
C VAL A 114 8.11 -12.69 4.31
N VAL A 115 8.53 -12.92 5.56
CA VAL A 115 7.63 -13.10 6.71
C VAL A 115 6.59 -11.97 6.87
N PRO A 116 6.94 -10.67 6.85
CA PRO A 116 5.95 -9.60 7.01
C PRO A 116 4.88 -9.60 5.92
N LEU A 117 5.26 -9.88 4.66
CA LEU A 117 4.32 -9.94 3.55
C LEU A 117 3.34 -11.11 3.70
N VAL A 118 3.85 -12.26 4.13
CA VAL A 118 3.02 -13.45 4.39
C VAL A 118 2.04 -13.17 5.53
N VAL A 119 2.49 -12.55 6.62
CA VAL A 119 1.64 -12.17 7.74
C VAL A 119 0.54 -11.20 7.29
N ILE A 120 0.89 -10.14 6.56
CA ILE A 120 -0.07 -9.17 6.02
C ILE A 120 -1.08 -9.88 5.12
N PHE A 121 -0.63 -10.78 4.25
CA PHE A 121 -1.53 -11.53 3.38
C PHE A 121 -2.55 -12.35 4.17
N PHE A 122 -2.12 -13.12 5.17
CA PHE A 122 -3.05 -13.92 5.98
C PHE A 122 -4.03 -13.07 6.79
N LEU A 123 -3.59 -11.92 7.29
CA LEU A 123 -4.46 -11.03 8.07
C LEU A 123 -5.53 -10.36 7.18
N PHE A 124 -5.20 -10.03 5.94
CA PHE A 124 -6.04 -9.22 5.07
C PHE A 124 -6.54 -9.93 3.81
N GLN A 125 -6.39 -11.26 3.70
CA GLN A 125 -6.76 -12.04 2.52
C GLN A 125 -8.24 -11.85 2.10
N LYS A 126 -9.15 -11.73 3.06
CA LYS A 126 -10.58 -11.47 2.79
C LYS A 126 -10.79 -10.14 2.07
N GLN A 127 -10.23 -9.07 2.64
CA GLN A 127 -10.34 -7.72 2.10
C GLN A 127 -9.65 -7.61 0.72
N PHE A 128 -8.56 -8.36 0.53
CA PHE A 128 -7.88 -8.42 -0.76
C PHE A 128 -8.78 -9.03 -1.84
N ILE A 129 -9.43 -10.15 -1.54
CA ILE A 129 -10.35 -10.84 -2.47
C ILE A 129 -11.56 -9.95 -2.79
N GLU A 130 -12.18 -9.34 -1.78
CA GLU A 130 -13.32 -8.44 -1.95
C GLU A 130 -12.95 -7.21 -2.78
N GLY A 131 -11.80 -6.60 -2.53
CA GLY A 131 -11.32 -5.43 -3.26
C GLY A 131 -11.02 -5.69 -4.73
N VAL A 132 -10.43 -6.86 -5.04
CA VAL A 132 -10.13 -7.26 -6.42
C VAL A 132 -11.39 -7.71 -7.15
N ALA A 133 -12.28 -8.44 -6.48
CA ALA A 133 -13.53 -8.91 -7.09
C ALA A 133 -14.45 -7.76 -7.53
N GLN A 134 -14.56 -6.68 -6.74
CA GLN A 134 -15.35 -5.50 -7.11
C GLN A 134 -14.76 -4.71 -8.28
N SER A 135 -13.44 -4.76 -8.48
CA SER A 135 -12.81 -4.11 -9.65
C SER A 135 -12.93 -4.93 -10.94
N GLY A 136 -13.20 -6.25 -10.82
CA GLY A 136 -13.28 -7.19 -11.96
C GLY A 136 -14.69 -7.46 -12.49
N ILE A 137 -15.74 -7.09 -11.76
CA ILE A 137 -17.13 -7.32 -12.20
C ILE A 137 -17.69 -6.03 -12.81
N LYS A 138 -17.26 -5.72 -14.03
CA LYS A 138 -17.98 -4.93 -15.01
C LYS A 138 -17.84 -5.64 -16.36
N GLY A 139 -18.58 -6.70 -16.53
CA GLY A 139 -18.95 -7.30 -17.78
C GLY A 139 -20.46 -7.44 -17.79
#